data_4083db08d2016d579d1c6b40e0d20421
#
_entry.id   4083db08d2016d579d1c6b40e0d20421
#
_cell.length_a   1.000
_cell.length_b   1.000
_cell.length_c   1.000
_cell.angle_alpha   90.00
_cell.angle_beta   90.00
_cell.angle_gamma   90.00
#
_symmetry.space_group_name_H-M   'P 1'
#
loop_
_entity.id
_entity.type
_entity.pdbx_description
1 polymer ?
#
loop_
_entity_poly.entity_id
_entity_poly.type
_entity_poly.pdbx_seq_one_letter_code
_entity_poly.pdbx_strand_id
1 'polypeptide(L)'
;MKIKLHTQIVIALILGAVFGSIFHIDQHKLELKTSGGPVIVNDWAEITFQRNDSLLKTFDSNSQLSVIKYFNSIKDKKLKESLKIEIKYPDKEKQLIENVKEISKIRTIGVMLKPVGDIFIRLLTMIAVPLVLASLIVGAASLSDLKHIAKIGGKTLGFYALTALIAITIGLVCANIIQPGKFMPEETKTRLLETFQEDAQSRIEQNVSMNIVDFIVNIVPKNPFKAIADGDFLQIVFFAILTGIFLSQIKTEKSKTVIDFFDGISNTMIMLVEKIMIVAPIAVFTLISATVAEFGFNILQTLLLYSLTVILGLTILTFVEYPVLLKLFTKVNVFNFFKVQRPVIAVAFSTSSSAATLPVTMDICEKKLGVPNKIASFVLPLGTTVNMDGTALYQAVATMFIAQVYGFDLNLTQQLTIVFTAALAAVGTAPVPGIGLIMLIIVLKSVGVPEEGIALIIGVDRILDMCRTVPNVIADSLACVVIASSEGELGPMRSED
;
A
#
# COMPACT_ATOMS: atom_id res chain seq x y z
N MET A 1 27.14 18.15 -5.31
CA MET A 1 26.15 17.74 -4.29
C MET A 1 25.36 16.55 -4.81
N LYS A 2 25.38 15.40 -4.14
CA LYS A 2 24.53 14.26 -4.56
C LYS A 2 23.08 14.59 -4.22
N ILE A 3 22.18 14.56 -5.20
CA ILE A 3 20.74 14.77 -5.00
C ILE A 3 20.22 13.66 -4.09
N LYS A 4 19.46 14.03 -3.04
CA LYS A 4 18.89 13.05 -2.09
C LYS A 4 17.85 12.16 -2.79
N LEU A 5 17.70 10.92 -2.36
CA LEU A 5 16.82 9.92 -2.98
C LEU A 5 15.37 10.41 -3.13
N HIS A 6 14.80 11.04 -2.11
CA HIS A 6 13.43 11.58 -2.19
C HIS A 6 13.28 12.64 -3.28
N THR A 7 14.27 13.52 -3.46
CA THR A 7 14.26 14.53 -4.54
C THR A 7 14.36 13.86 -5.92
N GLN A 8 15.17 12.79 -6.05
CA GLN A 8 15.25 12.00 -7.30
C GLN A 8 13.90 11.37 -7.65
N ILE A 9 13.15 10.86 -6.65
CA ILE A 9 11.84 10.25 -6.85
C ILE A 9 10.80 11.30 -7.28
N VAL A 10 10.79 12.50 -6.67
CA VAL A 10 9.89 13.59 -7.09
C VAL A 10 10.19 14.04 -8.53
N ILE A 11 11.47 14.18 -8.87
CA ILE A 11 11.88 14.50 -10.25
C ILE A 11 11.43 13.38 -11.21
N ALA A 12 11.63 12.12 -10.84
CA ALA A 12 11.23 10.96 -11.63
C ALA A 12 9.72 10.90 -11.85
N LEU A 13 8.91 11.25 -10.83
CA LEU A 13 7.46 11.36 -10.95
C LEU A 13 7.05 12.42 -11.98
N ILE A 14 7.61 13.64 -11.88
CA ILE A 14 7.30 14.74 -12.80
C ILE A 14 7.73 14.37 -14.23
N LEU A 15 8.95 13.87 -14.39
CA LEU A 15 9.46 13.47 -15.71
C LEU A 15 8.65 12.29 -16.29
N GLY A 16 8.24 11.34 -15.44
CA GLY A 16 7.39 10.21 -15.84
C GLY A 16 6.01 10.68 -16.31
N ALA A 17 5.40 11.64 -15.60
CA ALA A 17 4.12 12.23 -15.99
C ALA A 17 4.21 12.96 -17.34
N VAL A 18 5.24 13.77 -17.54
CA VAL A 18 5.49 14.45 -18.82
C VAL A 18 5.74 13.45 -19.95
N PHE A 19 6.61 12.48 -19.72
CA PHE A 19 6.93 11.45 -20.71
C PHE A 19 5.70 10.61 -21.08
N GLY A 20 4.91 10.17 -20.08
CA GLY A 20 3.67 9.44 -20.29
C GLY A 20 2.63 10.25 -21.10
N SER A 21 2.55 11.57 -20.87
CA SER A 21 1.66 12.46 -21.63
C SER A 21 2.09 12.60 -23.09
N ILE A 22 3.40 12.65 -23.38
CA ILE A 22 3.92 12.73 -24.75
C ILE A 22 3.67 11.41 -25.49
N PHE A 23 3.83 10.28 -24.83
CA PHE A 23 3.68 8.94 -25.39
C PHE A 23 2.34 8.30 -25.02
N HIS A 24 1.28 9.10 -24.94
CA HIS A 24 -0.07 8.62 -24.63
C HIS A 24 -0.59 7.67 -25.70
N ILE A 25 -1.31 6.61 -25.27
CA ILE A 25 -2.01 5.71 -26.18
C ILE A 25 -3.23 6.44 -26.75
N ASP A 26 -3.26 6.57 -28.06
CA ASP A 26 -4.44 7.06 -28.74
C ASP A 26 -5.54 5.97 -28.71
N GLN A 27 -6.66 6.32 -28.12
CA GLN A 27 -7.79 5.42 -27.93
C GLN A 27 -8.50 5.03 -29.22
N HIS A 28 -8.37 5.88 -30.23
CA HIS A 28 -8.98 5.65 -31.54
C HIS A 28 -8.05 4.91 -32.49
N LYS A 29 -6.93 4.33 -31.96
CA LYS A 29 -5.97 3.55 -32.76
C LYS A 29 -5.95 2.10 -32.34
N LEU A 30 -6.15 1.21 -33.31
CA LEU A 30 -6.05 -0.24 -33.16
C LEU A 30 -5.03 -0.80 -34.16
N GLU A 31 -4.29 -1.82 -33.74
CA GLU A 31 -3.48 -2.64 -34.61
C GLU A 31 -4.19 -3.96 -34.87
N LEU A 32 -4.56 -4.23 -36.12
CA LEU A 32 -5.12 -5.48 -36.58
C LEU A 32 -4.03 -6.27 -37.32
N LYS A 33 -3.55 -7.37 -36.75
CA LYS A 33 -2.61 -8.25 -37.43
C LYS A 33 -3.36 -9.19 -38.34
N THR A 34 -3.22 -8.98 -39.66
CA THR A 34 -3.79 -9.83 -40.70
C THR A 34 -2.74 -10.79 -41.26
N SER A 35 -3.16 -11.71 -42.12
CA SER A 35 -2.25 -12.58 -42.87
C SER A 35 -1.34 -11.79 -43.85
N GLY A 36 -1.74 -10.59 -44.25
CA GLY A 36 -0.99 -9.68 -45.13
C GLY A 36 -0.09 -8.67 -44.42
N GLY A 37 -0.06 -8.70 -43.09
CA GLY A 37 0.70 -7.76 -42.25
C GLY A 37 -0.17 -6.96 -41.27
N PRO A 38 0.42 -6.09 -40.43
CA PRO A 38 -0.30 -5.26 -39.51
C PRO A 38 -1.03 -4.11 -40.25
N VAL A 39 -2.29 -3.92 -39.94
CA VAL A 39 -3.12 -2.80 -40.41
C VAL A 39 -3.41 -1.90 -39.21
N ILE A 40 -3.01 -0.64 -39.31
CA ILE A 40 -3.29 0.36 -38.28
C ILE A 40 -4.59 1.08 -38.64
N VAL A 41 -5.56 1.04 -37.75
CA VAL A 41 -6.84 1.71 -37.87
C VAL A 41 -6.83 2.92 -36.93
N ASN A 42 -7.06 4.11 -37.49
CA ASN A 42 -7.09 5.37 -36.75
C ASN A 42 -8.50 5.99 -36.85
N ASP A 43 -8.89 6.74 -35.82
CA ASP A 43 -10.07 7.60 -35.81
C ASP A 43 -11.37 6.90 -36.27
N TRP A 44 -11.55 5.63 -35.90
CA TRP A 44 -12.74 4.86 -36.21
C TRP A 44 -13.96 5.32 -35.38
N ALA A 45 -15.13 5.34 -35.98
CA ALA A 45 -16.39 5.69 -35.34
C ALA A 45 -17.11 4.45 -34.81
N GLU A 46 -17.07 3.34 -35.57
CA GLU A 46 -17.78 2.11 -35.23
C GLU A 46 -17.03 0.89 -35.82
N ILE A 47 -16.93 -0.18 -35.04
CA ILE A 47 -16.35 -1.46 -35.46
C ILE A 47 -17.42 -2.53 -35.32
N THR A 48 -17.71 -3.22 -36.43
CA THR A 48 -18.74 -4.27 -36.51
C THR A 48 -18.10 -5.59 -36.88
N PHE A 49 -18.37 -6.63 -36.08
CA PHE A 49 -17.99 -8.01 -36.38
C PHE A 49 -19.11 -8.71 -37.11
N GLN A 50 -18.80 -9.30 -38.27
CA GLN A 50 -19.74 -9.99 -39.11
C GLN A 50 -19.23 -11.41 -39.43
N ARG A 51 -20.19 -12.35 -39.64
CA ARG A 51 -19.91 -13.69 -40.12
C ARG A 51 -20.97 -14.08 -41.12
N ASN A 52 -20.56 -14.50 -42.34
CA ASN A 52 -21.49 -14.84 -43.43
C ASN A 52 -22.58 -13.77 -43.65
N ASP A 53 -22.18 -12.50 -43.65
CA ASP A 53 -23.01 -11.31 -43.75
C ASP A 53 -24.06 -11.13 -42.62
N SER A 54 -23.98 -11.96 -41.56
CA SER A 54 -24.77 -11.78 -40.35
C SER A 54 -23.99 -10.95 -39.33
N LEU A 55 -24.64 -9.91 -38.80
CA LEU A 55 -24.06 -9.02 -37.75
C LEU A 55 -23.97 -9.80 -36.44
N LEU A 56 -22.77 -9.86 -35.85
CA LEU A 56 -22.53 -10.49 -34.56
C LEU A 56 -22.53 -9.47 -33.40
N LYS A 57 -21.73 -8.44 -33.52
CA LYS A 57 -21.60 -7.40 -32.50
C LYS A 57 -21.02 -6.12 -33.09
N THR A 58 -21.47 -4.97 -32.55
CA THR A 58 -21.00 -3.64 -32.92
C THR A 58 -20.51 -2.90 -31.72
N PHE A 59 -19.45 -2.12 -31.90
CA PHE A 59 -18.78 -1.33 -30.86
C PHE A 59 -18.58 0.11 -31.35
N ASP A 60 -18.78 1.07 -30.48
CA ASP A 60 -18.53 2.49 -30.72
C ASP A 60 -17.05 2.85 -30.50
N SER A 61 -16.67 4.07 -30.87
CA SER A 61 -15.29 4.58 -30.80
C SER A 61 -14.67 4.60 -29.39
N ASN A 62 -15.50 4.58 -28.33
CA ASN A 62 -15.03 4.60 -26.94
C ASN A 62 -14.80 3.19 -26.38
N SER A 63 -15.11 2.15 -27.17
CA SER A 63 -15.09 0.75 -26.75
C SER A 63 -13.84 -0.03 -27.21
N GLN A 64 -12.67 0.62 -27.34
CA GLN A 64 -11.43 -0.01 -27.86
C GLN A 64 -11.10 -1.34 -27.16
N LEU A 65 -11.16 -1.39 -25.84
CA LEU A 65 -10.83 -2.60 -25.06
C LEU A 65 -11.90 -3.68 -25.24
N SER A 66 -13.15 -3.30 -25.33
CA SER A 66 -14.26 -4.23 -25.57
C SER A 66 -14.15 -4.90 -26.94
N VAL A 67 -13.68 -4.17 -27.98
CA VAL A 67 -13.35 -4.72 -29.29
C VAL A 67 -12.27 -5.80 -29.17
N ILE A 68 -11.16 -5.47 -28.49
CA ILE A 68 -10.03 -6.39 -28.30
C ILE A 68 -10.45 -7.63 -27.52
N LYS A 69 -11.19 -7.45 -26.41
CA LYS A 69 -11.69 -8.58 -25.59
C LYS A 69 -12.66 -9.46 -26.34
N TYR A 70 -13.63 -8.88 -27.02
CA TYR A 70 -14.58 -9.65 -27.81
C TYR A 70 -13.86 -10.54 -28.83
N PHE A 71 -12.91 -10.00 -29.57
CA PHE A 71 -12.11 -10.76 -30.50
C PHE A 71 -11.28 -11.86 -29.81
N ASN A 72 -10.66 -11.56 -28.67
CA ASN A 72 -9.84 -12.50 -27.93
C ASN A 72 -10.66 -13.60 -27.21
N SER A 73 -11.92 -13.32 -26.86
CA SER A 73 -12.82 -14.32 -26.25
C SER A 73 -13.19 -15.46 -27.20
N ILE A 74 -13.04 -15.26 -28.50
CA ILE A 74 -13.28 -16.28 -29.52
C ILE A 74 -12.08 -17.25 -29.52
N LYS A 75 -12.26 -18.43 -28.89
CA LYS A 75 -11.18 -19.43 -28.73
C LYS A 75 -10.94 -20.23 -30.04
N ASP A 76 -11.95 -20.36 -30.89
CA ASP A 76 -11.84 -21.12 -32.14
C ASP A 76 -11.09 -20.30 -33.22
N LYS A 77 -9.89 -20.79 -33.58
CA LYS A 77 -8.99 -20.15 -34.53
C LYS A 77 -9.64 -20.06 -35.96
N LYS A 78 -10.39 -21.08 -36.36
CA LYS A 78 -11.08 -21.08 -37.66
C LYS A 78 -12.23 -20.06 -37.68
N LEU A 79 -12.89 -19.88 -36.53
CA LEU A 79 -13.93 -18.88 -36.38
C LEU A 79 -13.32 -17.46 -36.44
N LYS A 80 -12.20 -17.22 -35.78
CA LYS A 80 -11.49 -15.93 -35.88
C LYS A 80 -11.11 -15.57 -37.31
N GLU A 81 -10.54 -16.50 -38.04
CA GLU A 81 -10.10 -16.29 -39.41
C GLU A 81 -11.29 -16.08 -40.40
N SER A 82 -12.51 -16.57 -40.07
CA SER A 82 -13.71 -16.39 -40.87
C SER A 82 -14.47 -15.08 -40.56
N LEU A 83 -14.06 -14.32 -39.58
CA LEU A 83 -14.67 -13.04 -39.21
C LEU A 83 -14.30 -11.94 -40.20
N LYS A 84 -15.33 -11.20 -40.64
CA LYS A 84 -15.17 -9.93 -41.33
C LYS A 84 -15.34 -8.80 -40.34
N ILE A 85 -14.40 -7.86 -40.33
CA ILE A 85 -14.43 -6.71 -39.46
C ILE A 85 -14.68 -5.47 -40.32
N GLU A 86 -15.88 -4.93 -40.22
CA GLU A 86 -16.25 -3.68 -40.88
C GLU A 86 -15.93 -2.50 -39.96
N ILE A 87 -15.10 -1.61 -40.43
CA ILE A 87 -14.71 -0.39 -39.73
C ILE A 87 -15.36 0.78 -40.43
N LYS A 88 -16.12 1.57 -39.69
CA LYS A 88 -16.79 2.79 -40.17
C LYS A 88 -16.07 4.00 -39.59
N TYR A 89 -15.67 4.91 -40.45
CA TYR A 89 -15.04 6.16 -40.11
C TYR A 89 -16.02 7.33 -39.90
N PRO A 90 -15.64 8.44 -39.25
CA PRO A 90 -16.52 9.60 -39.04
C PRO A 90 -17.08 10.21 -40.36
N ASP A 91 -16.30 10.14 -41.44
CA ASP A 91 -16.66 10.58 -42.77
C ASP A 91 -17.63 9.64 -43.50
N LYS A 92 -18.10 8.57 -42.83
CA LYS A 92 -18.96 7.47 -43.33
C LYS A 92 -18.27 6.52 -44.28
N GLU A 93 -16.99 6.64 -44.58
CA GLU A 93 -16.25 5.62 -45.28
C GLU A 93 -16.26 4.30 -44.49
N LYS A 94 -16.30 3.17 -45.24
CA LYS A 94 -16.28 1.83 -44.64
C LYS A 94 -15.10 1.07 -45.18
N GLN A 95 -14.37 0.44 -44.27
CA GLN A 95 -13.26 -0.46 -44.60
C GLN A 95 -13.59 -1.86 -44.10
N LEU A 96 -13.49 -2.87 -44.94
CA LEU A 96 -13.65 -4.26 -44.59
C LEU A 96 -12.28 -4.91 -44.44
N ILE A 97 -12.02 -5.53 -43.30
CA ILE A 97 -10.78 -6.26 -43.03
C ILE A 97 -11.11 -7.70 -42.74
N GLU A 98 -10.45 -8.62 -43.45
CA GLU A 98 -10.63 -10.06 -43.32
C GLU A 98 -9.35 -10.74 -42.86
N ASN A 99 -9.43 -11.99 -42.37
CA ASN A 99 -8.27 -12.79 -41.93
C ASN A 99 -7.47 -12.16 -40.80
N VAL A 100 -8.17 -11.51 -39.85
CA VAL A 100 -7.56 -10.92 -38.68
C VAL A 100 -7.19 -12.01 -37.69
N LYS A 101 -5.90 -12.06 -37.28
CA LYS A 101 -5.37 -13.04 -36.34
C LYS A 101 -5.33 -12.50 -34.91
N GLU A 102 -5.07 -11.21 -34.77
CA GLU A 102 -4.92 -10.52 -33.49
C GLU A 102 -5.40 -9.07 -33.62
N ILE A 103 -6.10 -8.58 -32.60
CA ILE A 103 -6.42 -7.16 -32.43
C ILE A 103 -5.73 -6.71 -31.14
N SER A 104 -4.94 -5.65 -31.22
CA SER A 104 -4.20 -5.13 -30.08
C SER A 104 -4.18 -3.59 -30.07
N LYS A 105 -3.92 -3.02 -28.91
CA LYS A 105 -3.59 -1.59 -28.78
C LYS A 105 -2.23 -1.32 -29.43
N ILE A 106 -2.07 -0.15 -30.00
CA ILE A 106 -0.73 0.31 -30.39
C ILE A 106 0.07 0.60 -29.11
N ARG A 107 1.09 -0.21 -28.85
CA ARG A 107 1.96 -0.03 -27.69
C ARG A 107 2.88 1.16 -27.93
N THR A 108 2.71 2.20 -27.10
CA THR A 108 3.63 3.34 -27.08
C THR A 108 4.87 3.04 -26.22
N ILE A 109 5.96 3.77 -26.46
CA ILE A 109 7.19 3.65 -25.67
C ILE A 109 6.89 3.84 -24.16
N GLY A 110 5.93 4.73 -23.83
CA GLY A 110 5.52 4.95 -22.43
C GLY A 110 5.05 3.67 -21.74
N VAL A 111 4.23 2.87 -22.40
CA VAL A 111 3.73 1.59 -21.86
C VAL A 111 4.79 0.48 -21.91
N MET A 112 5.66 0.49 -22.91
CA MET A 112 6.75 -0.50 -23.02
C MET A 112 7.74 -0.45 -21.85
N LEU A 113 7.78 0.63 -21.09
CA LEU A 113 8.61 0.77 -19.89
C LEU A 113 8.03 0.07 -18.65
N LYS A 114 6.73 -0.27 -18.65
CA LYS A 114 6.03 -0.89 -17.51
C LYS A 114 6.76 -2.08 -16.88
N PRO A 115 7.32 -3.05 -17.65
CA PRO A 115 8.00 -4.22 -17.07
C PRO A 115 9.14 -3.86 -16.12
N VAL A 116 9.83 -2.73 -16.31
CA VAL A 116 10.91 -2.28 -15.42
C VAL A 116 10.34 -1.91 -14.04
N GLY A 117 9.20 -1.21 -14.01
CA GLY A 117 8.49 -0.91 -12.78
C GLY A 117 7.88 -2.14 -12.12
N ASP A 118 7.34 -3.07 -12.90
CA ASP A 118 6.77 -4.32 -12.39
C ASP A 118 7.84 -5.20 -11.72
N ILE A 119 9.07 -5.23 -12.24
CA ILE A 119 10.20 -5.89 -11.60
C ILE A 119 10.47 -5.30 -10.21
N PHE A 120 10.44 -3.97 -10.08
CA PHE A 120 10.63 -3.31 -8.80
C PHE A 120 9.54 -3.70 -7.79
N ILE A 121 8.26 -3.72 -8.20
CA ILE A 121 7.15 -4.18 -7.34
C ILE A 121 7.37 -5.64 -6.92
N ARG A 122 7.75 -6.52 -7.84
CA ARG A 122 8.02 -7.94 -7.53
C ARG A 122 9.19 -8.12 -6.56
N LEU A 123 10.24 -7.31 -6.68
CA LEU A 123 11.37 -7.34 -5.74
C LEU A 123 10.92 -6.93 -4.33
N LEU A 124 10.06 -5.94 -4.18
CA LEU A 124 9.49 -5.55 -2.89
C LEU A 124 8.57 -6.65 -2.33
N THR A 125 7.68 -7.19 -3.16
CA THR A 125 6.74 -8.25 -2.75
C THR A 125 7.47 -9.53 -2.29
N MET A 126 8.58 -9.89 -2.94
CA MET A 126 9.41 -11.05 -2.57
C MET A 126 9.92 -10.97 -1.13
N ILE A 127 10.17 -9.77 -0.62
CA ILE A 127 10.70 -9.53 0.72
C ILE A 127 9.61 -9.62 1.78
N ALA A 128 8.35 -9.38 1.42
CA ALA A 128 7.26 -9.21 2.37
C ALA A 128 7.11 -10.40 3.34
N VAL A 129 7.00 -11.63 2.83
CA VAL A 129 6.78 -12.82 3.66
C VAL A 129 7.95 -13.09 4.63
N PRO A 130 9.23 -13.20 4.19
CA PRO A 130 10.32 -13.46 5.11
C PRO A 130 10.54 -12.34 6.13
N LEU A 131 10.32 -11.08 5.73
CA LEU A 131 10.47 -9.95 6.64
C LEU A 131 9.40 -9.96 7.74
N VAL A 132 8.12 -10.12 7.36
CA VAL A 132 6.99 -10.15 8.31
C VAL A 132 7.14 -11.30 9.29
N LEU A 133 7.44 -12.51 8.79
CA LEU A 133 7.64 -13.67 9.64
C LEU A 133 8.77 -13.44 10.65
N ALA A 134 9.93 -12.99 10.17
CA ALA A 134 11.10 -12.83 11.01
C ALA A 134 10.95 -11.67 12.02
N SER A 135 10.49 -10.50 11.57
CA SER A 135 10.34 -9.34 12.44
C SER A 135 9.30 -9.55 13.54
N LEU A 136 8.19 -10.23 13.23
CA LEU A 136 7.16 -10.55 14.23
C LEU A 136 7.62 -11.59 15.24
N ILE A 137 8.35 -12.63 14.83
CA ILE A 137 8.91 -13.60 15.77
C ILE A 137 9.86 -12.90 16.74
N VAL A 138 10.79 -12.08 16.24
CA VAL A 138 11.74 -11.33 17.08
C VAL A 138 11.01 -10.33 17.97
N GLY A 139 10.08 -9.56 17.42
CA GLY A 139 9.27 -8.59 18.16
C GLY A 139 8.47 -9.24 19.29
N ALA A 140 7.76 -10.33 19.01
CA ALA A 140 6.98 -11.06 20.02
C ALA A 140 7.88 -11.75 21.06
N ALA A 141 9.05 -12.25 20.64
CA ALA A 141 9.99 -12.90 21.57
C ALA A 141 10.61 -11.89 22.56
N SER A 142 10.81 -10.64 22.18
CA SER A 142 11.36 -9.61 23.05
C SER A 142 10.41 -9.16 24.17
N LEU A 143 9.11 -9.45 24.06
CA LEU A 143 8.08 -9.02 25.01
C LEU A 143 8.05 -9.80 26.32
N SER A 144 8.73 -10.92 26.44
CA SER A 144 8.50 -11.87 27.54
C SER A 144 9.55 -11.88 28.67
N ASP A 145 10.65 -11.17 28.58
CA ASP A 145 11.68 -11.10 29.62
C ASP A 145 11.27 -10.24 30.86
N LEU A 146 9.97 -10.10 31.14
CA LEU A 146 9.37 -8.95 31.79
C LEU A 146 8.50 -9.26 33.01
N LYS A 147 8.92 -10.11 33.95
CA LYS A 147 8.15 -10.23 35.21
C LYS A 147 7.99 -8.89 35.97
N HIS A 148 8.94 -7.95 35.82
CA HIS A 148 8.86 -6.60 36.42
C HIS A 148 8.32 -5.52 35.45
N ILE A 149 8.48 -5.73 34.15
CA ILE A 149 8.04 -4.84 33.06
C ILE A 149 6.67 -5.26 32.50
N ALA A 150 6.11 -6.40 32.89
CA ALA A 150 4.81 -6.91 32.38
C ALA A 150 3.68 -5.87 32.49
N LYS A 151 3.67 -5.08 33.56
CA LYS A 151 2.67 -4.01 33.73
C LYS A 151 2.89 -2.83 32.77
N ILE A 152 4.12 -2.37 32.62
CA ILE A 152 4.48 -1.27 31.70
C ILE A 152 4.27 -1.76 30.24
N GLY A 153 4.74 -2.98 29.93
CA GLY A 153 4.58 -3.59 28.60
C GLY A 153 3.12 -3.77 28.21
N GLY A 154 2.29 -4.31 29.10
CA GLY A 154 0.87 -4.47 28.86
C GLY A 154 0.15 -3.13 28.64
N LYS A 155 0.47 -2.09 29.43
CA LYS A 155 -0.06 -0.74 29.23
C LYS A 155 0.39 -0.14 27.89
N THR A 156 1.67 -0.32 27.53
CA THR A 156 2.24 0.20 26.28
C THR A 156 1.57 -0.45 25.08
N LEU A 157 1.47 -1.78 25.06
CA LEU A 157 0.79 -2.50 23.97
C LEU A 157 -0.70 -2.16 23.87
N GLY A 158 -1.38 -2.04 25.02
CA GLY A 158 -2.77 -1.60 25.05
C GLY A 158 -2.96 -0.19 24.50
N PHE A 159 -2.02 0.72 24.81
CA PHE A 159 -2.03 2.08 24.29
C PHE A 159 -1.77 2.11 22.77
N TYR A 160 -0.78 1.36 22.28
CA TYR A 160 -0.50 1.24 20.86
C TYR A 160 -1.65 0.61 20.07
N ALA A 161 -2.30 -0.41 20.63
CA ALA A 161 -3.50 -0.99 20.01
C ALA A 161 -4.65 0.03 19.92
N LEU A 162 -4.85 0.84 20.96
CA LEU A 162 -5.86 1.90 21.00
C LEU A 162 -5.59 2.95 19.91
N THR A 163 -4.37 3.51 19.86
CA THR A 163 -4.02 4.55 18.88
C THR A 163 -4.09 4.03 17.46
N ALA A 164 -3.62 2.81 17.19
CA ALA A 164 -3.71 2.19 15.87
C ALA A 164 -5.17 2.01 15.41
N LEU A 165 -6.06 1.53 16.30
CA LEU A 165 -7.48 1.37 15.96
C LEU A 165 -8.16 2.71 15.65
N ILE A 166 -7.85 3.76 16.41
CA ILE A 166 -8.37 5.11 16.15
C ILE A 166 -7.79 5.64 14.83
N ALA A 167 -6.50 5.48 14.58
CA ALA A 167 -5.84 5.90 13.35
C ALA A 167 -6.46 5.26 12.11
N ILE A 168 -6.68 3.94 12.12
CA ILE A 168 -7.32 3.21 11.02
C ILE A 168 -8.75 3.71 10.81
N THR A 169 -9.49 3.92 11.91
CA THR A 169 -10.87 4.45 11.86
C THR A 169 -10.90 5.84 11.23
N ILE A 170 -9.97 6.74 11.60
CA ILE A 170 -9.83 8.06 10.96
C ILE A 170 -9.57 7.90 9.46
N GLY A 171 -8.67 7.00 9.08
CA GLY A 171 -8.38 6.71 7.68
C GLY A 171 -9.60 6.25 6.89
N LEU A 172 -10.36 5.27 7.43
CA LEU A 172 -11.60 4.78 6.82
C LEU A 172 -12.66 5.88 6.70
N VAL A 173 -12.85 6.69 7.74
CA VAL A 173 -13.81 7.81 7.74
C VAL A 173 -13.43 8.82 6.67
N CYS A 174 -12.16 9.24 6.59
CA CYS A 174 -11.70 10.17 5.56
C CYS A 174 -11.92 9.59 4.16
N ALA A 175 -11.58 8.32 3.93
CA ALA A 175 -11.73 7.66 2.63
C ALA A 175 -13.20 7.44 2.22
N ASN A 176 -14.10 7.19 3.19
CA ASN A 176 -15.53 7.05 2.94
C ASN A 176 -16.23 8.40 2.67
N ILE A 177 -15.78 9.48 3.32
CA ILE A 177 -16.37 10.82 3.13
C ILE A 177 -15.88 11.43 1.82
N ILE A 178 -14.54 11.41 1.57
CA ILE A 178 -13.94 12.07 0.41
C ILE A 178 -14.11 11.23 -0.85
N GLN A 179 -14.09 9.90 -0.73
CA GLN A 179 -14.22 8.94 -1.84
C GLN A 179 -13.25 9.22 -3.01
N PRO A 180 -11.93 9.34 -2.75
CA PRO A 180 -10.99 9.84 -3.74
C PRO A 180 -10.93 9.00 -5.02
N GLY A 181 -11.19 7.70 -4.96
CA GLY A 181 -11.21 6.81 -6.13
C GLY A 181 -12.42 7.00 -7.03
N LYS A 182 -13.53 7.55 -6.52
CA LYS A 182 -14.73 7.83 -7.34
C LYS A 182 -14.60 9.08 -8.21
N PHE A 183 -13.59 9.91 -7.96
CA PHE A 183 -13.26 11.06 -8.84
C PHE A 183 -12.49 10.68 -10.09
N MET A 184 -12.19 9.40 -10.27
CA MET A 184 -11.58 8.92 -11.51
C MET A 184 -12.59 9.09 -12.67
N PRO A 185 -12.15 9.63 -13.83
CA PRO A 185 -13.01 9.72 -15.01
C PRO A 185 -13.59 8.34 -15.36
N GLU A 186 -14.89 8.28 -15.66
CA GLU A 186 -15.60 7.02 -15.96
C GLU A 186 -14.92 6.23 -17.08
N GLU A 187 -14.36 6.90 -18.05
CA GLU A 187 -13.61 6.29 -19.15
C GLU A 187 -12.35 5.57 -18.66
N THR A 188 -11.59 6.20 -17.76
CA THR A 188 -10.38 5.61 -17.14
C THR A 188 -10.75 4.43 -16.23
N LYS A 189 -11.85 4.58 -15.49
CA LYS A 189 -12.39 3.54 -14.61
C LYS A 189 -12.86 2.33 -15.43
N THR A 190 -13.60 2.54 -16.50
CA THR A 190 -14.05 1.47 -17.41
C THR A 190 -12.86 0.70 -17.97
N ARG A 191 -11.80 1.38 -18.37
CA ARG A 191 -10.57 0.74 -18.86
C ARG A 191 -9.85 -0.10 -17.81
N LEU A 192 -9.74 0.43 -16.58
CA LEU A 192 -9.18 -0.33 -15.46
C LEU A 192 -10.00 -1.59 -15.19
N LEU A 193 -11.31 -1.44 -15.08
CA LEU A 193 -12.23 -2.56 -14.90
C LEU A 193 -12.12 -3.58 -16.03
N GLU A 194 -12.12 -3.14 -17.27
CA GLU A 194 -11.96 -4.02 -18.43
C GLU A 194 -10.60 -4.72 -18.47
N THR A 195 -9.54 -4.10 -17.99
CA THR A 195 -8.21 -4.71 -17.95
C THR A 195 -8.11 -5.82 -16.89
N PHE A 196 -8.81 -5.67 -15.74
CA PHE A 196 -8.68 -6.54 -14.57
C PHE A 196 -9.98 -7.30 -14.22
N GLN A 197 -11.01 -7.23 -15.07
CA GLN A 197 -12.35 -7.76 -14.77
C GLN A 197 -12.39 -9.27 -14.49
N GLU A 198 -11.58 -10.07 -15.20
CA GLU A 198 -11.55 -11.53 -14.99
C GLU A 198 -10.95 -11.86 -13.60
N ASP A 199 -9.92 -11.14 -13.17
CA ASP A 199 -9.30 -11.34 -11.84
C ASP A 199 -10.17 -10.76 -10.73
N ALA A 200 -10.82 -9.61 -10.97
CA ALA A 200 -11.68 -8.97 -9.99
C ALA A 200 -12.98 -9.74 -9.74
N GLN A 201 -13.68 -10.19 -10.77
CA GLN A 201 -14.95 -10.92 -10.62
C GLN A 201 -14.77 -12.27 -9.93
N SER A 202 -13.72 -13.03 -10.27
CA SER A 202 -13.44 -14.31 -9.61
C SER A 202 -13.15 -14.14 -8.12
N ARG A 203 -12.56 -13.02 -7.71
CA ARG A 203 -12.27 -12.70 -6.29
C ARG A 203 -13.50 -12.16 -5.55
N ILE A 204 -14.37 -11.39 -6.22
CA ILE A 204 -15.63 -10.90 -5.62
C ILE A 204 -16.55 -12.09 -5.30
N GLU A 205 -16.71 -13.04 -6.21
CA GLU A 205 -17.57 -14.22 -6.03
C GLU A 205 -17.07 -15.12 -4.88
N GLN A 206 -15.75 -15.20 -4.65
CA GLN A 206 -15.17 -15.94 -3.54
C GLN A 206 -15.37 -15.26 -2.17
N ASN A 207 -15.51 -13.94 -2.11
CA ASN A 207 -15.60 -13.16 -0.87
C ASN A 207 -17.03 -12.86 -0.39
N VAL A 208 -18.07 -13.12 -1.19
CA VAL A 208 -19.46 -12.75 -0.90
C VAL A 208 -20.07 -13.50 0.31
N SER A 209 -19.41 -14.54 0.84
CA SER A 209 -19.94 -15.34 1.95
C SER A 209 -19.02 -15.46 3.18
N MET A 210 -18.07 -14.57 3.39
CA MET A 210 -17.26 -14.67 4.63
C MET A 210 -18.12 -14.39 5.86
N ASN A 211 -18.45 -15.48 6.57
CA ASN A 211 -18.99 -15.42 7.94
C ASN A 211 -17.86 -14.98 8.87
N ILE A 212 -18.16 -14.07 9.83
CA ILE A 212 -17.19 -13.61 10.83
C ILE A 212 -16.53 -14.78 11.57
N VAL A 213 -17.30 -15.86 11.82
CA VAL A 213 -16.79 -17.07 12.47
C VAL A 213 -15.73 -17.76 11.59
N ASP A 214 -15.99 -17.91 10.30
CA ASP A 214 -15.04 -18.51 9.35
C ASP A 214 -13.78 -17.65 9.23
N PHE A 215 -13.91 -16.32 9.25
CA PHE A 215 -12.77 -15.41 9.27
C PHE A 215 -11.88 -15.63 10.49
N ILE A 216 -12.47 -15.68 11.71
CA ILE A 216 -11.73 -15.91 12.95
C ILE A 216 -11.06 -17.29 12.96
N VAL A 217 -11.76 -18.33 12.50
CA VAL A 217 -11.22 -19.69 12.42
C VAL A 217 -10.05 -19.76 11.43
N ASN A 218 -10.16 -19.06 10.30
CA ASN A 218 -9.13 -19.06 9.27
C ASN A 218 -7.88 -18.23 9.62
N ILE A 219 -7.89 -17.46 10.71
CA ILE A 219 -6.67 -16.84 11.26
C ILE A 219 -5.64 -17.92 11.66
N VAL A 220 -6.12 -19.08 12.14
CA VAL A 220 -5.25 -20.17 12.58
C VAL A 220 -4.87 -21.06 11.40
N PRO A 221 -3.58 -21.14 11.01
CA PRO A 221 -3.16 -21.95 9.88
C PRO A 221 -3.26 -23.44 10.19
N LYS A 222 -3.87 -24.20 9.28
CA LYS A 222 -3.79 -25.69 9.33
C LYS A 222 -2.36 -26.19 9.04
N ASN A 223 -1.63 -25.44 8.21
CA ASN A 223 -0.23 -25.70 7.88
C ASN A 223 0.50 -24.36 7.69
N PRO A 224 1.38 -23.94 8.62
CA PRO A 224 2.07 -22.67 8.53
C PRO A 224 3.00 -22.55 7.32
N PHE A 225 3.62 -23.67 6.89
CA PHE A 225 4.48 -23.64 5.69
C PHE A 225 3.69 -23.44 4.41
N LYS A 226 2.47 -23.98 4.34
CA LYS A 226 1.56 -23.71 3.23
C LYS A 226 1.12 -22.23 3.24
N ALA A 227 0.77 -21.69 4.39
CA ALA A 227 0.43 -20.28 4.53
C ALA A 227 1.58 -19.36 4.07
N ILE A 228 2.83 -19.72 4.40
CA ILE A 228 4.03 -19.00 3.95
C ILE A 228 4.18 -19.08 2.42
N ALA A 229 4.01 -20.27 1.82
CA ALA A 229 4.14 -20.47 0.39
C ALA A 229 3.03 -19.77 -0.42
N ASP A 230 1.80 -19.79 0.09
CA ASP A 230 0.63 -19.15 -0.53
C ASP A 230 0.61 -17.63 -0.29
N GLY A 231 1.43 -17.12 0.65
CA GLY A 231 1.45 -15.71 1.06
C GLY A 231 0.17 -15.30 1.81
N ASP A 232 -0.40 -16.21 2.60
CA ASP A 232 -1.53 -15.90 3.50
C ASP A 232 -1.01 -15.18 4.76
N PHE A 233 -0.90 -13.88 4.63
CA PHE A 233 -0.28 -13.04 5.67
C PHE A 233 -1.00 -13.08 7.02
N LEU A 234 -2.33 -13.22 7.04
CA LEU A 234 -3.07 -13.27 8.29
C LEU A 234 -2.66 -14.51 9.11
N GLN A 235 -2.54 -15.64 8.44
CA GLN A 235 -2.07 -16.89 9.05
C GLN A 235 -0.58 -16.82 9.40
N ILE A 236 0.25 -16.17 8.57
CA ILE A 236 1.68 -15.97 8.84
C ILE A 236 1.87 -15.11 10.10
N VAL A 237 1.14 -14.01 10.22
CA VAL A 237 1.20 -13.10 11.38
C VAL A 237 0.81 -13.84 12.66
N PHE A 238 -0.30 -14.58 12.64
CA PHE A 238 -0.73 -15.38 13.79
C PHE A 238 0.35 -16.39 14.22
N PHE A 239 0.87 -17.15 13.27
CA PHE A 239 1.92 -18.13 13.53
C PHE A 239 3.21 -17.49 14.06
N ALA A 240 3.62 -16.36 13.48
CA ALA A 240 4.83 -15.64 13.89
C ALA A 240 4.72 -15.12 15.33
N ILE A 241 3.61 -14.45 15.67
CA ILE A 241 3.36 -13.92 17.02
C ILE A 241 3.34 -15.08 18.04
N LEU A 242 2.61 -16.15 17.74
CA LEU A 242 2.53 -17.31 18.63
C LEU A 242 3.91 -17.93 18.84
N THR A 243 4.68 -18.13 17.76
CA THR A 243 6.05 -18.67 17.83
C THR A 243 6.96 -17.79 18.69
N GLY A 244 6.93 -16.47 18.50
CA GLY A 244 7.73 -15.52 19.29
C GLY A 244 7.38 -15.56 20.78
N ILE A 245 6.09 -15.55 21.12
CA ILE A 245 5.63 -15.65 22.52
C ILE A 245 6.13 -16.95 23.18
N PHE A 246 6.07 -18.10 22.51
CA PHE A 246 6.55 -19.34 23.10
C PHE A 246 8.07 -19.45 23.15
N LEU A 247 8.79 -18.94 22.14
CA LEU A 247 10.25 -18.85 22.16
C LEU A 247 10.76 -18.07 23.37
N SER A 248 10.06 -17.01 23.74
CA SER A 248 10.43 -16.20 24.90
C SER A 248 10.25 -16.90 26.24
N GLN A 249 9.39 -17.90 26.33
CA GLN A 249 9.18 -18.71 27.55
C GLN A 249 10.24 -19.81 27.72
N ILE A 250 10.96 -20.13 26.64
CA ILE A 250 12.04 -21.14 26.69
C ILE A 250 13.32 -20.46 27.23
N LYS A 251 13.65 -20.71 28.50
CA LYS A 251 14.84 -20.16 29.18
C LYS A 251 16.10 -20.97 28.87
N THR A 252 16.51 -21.06 27.62
CA THR A 252 17.70 -21.80 27.21
C THR A 252 18.46 -21.04 26.12
N GLU A 253 19.76 -21.36 25.97
CA GLU A 253 20.56 -20.86 24.84
C GLU A 253 19.95 -21.21 23.48
N LYS A 254 19.16 -22.29 23.43
CA LYS A 254 18.45 -22.72 22.20
C LYS A 254 17.43 -21.69 21.70
N SER A 255 16.67 -21.05 22.63
CA SER A 255 15.72 -20.01 22.20
C SER A 255 16.45 -18.79 21.64
N LYS A 256 17.57 -18.41 22.29
CA LYS A 256 18.41 -17.32 21.82
C LYS A 256 18.92 -17.57 20.39
N THR A 257 19.43 -18.78 20.13
CA THR A 257 19.90 -19.15 18.77
C THR A 257 18.82 -19.01 17.71
N VAL A 258 17.57 -19.38 18.03
CA VAL A 258 16.45 -19.25 17.09
C VAL A 258 16.06 -17.78 16.90
N ILE A 259 16.01 -16.99 17.96
CA ILE A 259 15.73 -15.56 17.89
C ILE A 259 16.82 -14.84 17.08
N ASP A 260 18.11 -15.12 17.34
CA ASP A 260 19.24 -14.53 16.60
C ASP A 260 19.19 -14.92 15.10
N PHE A 261 18.73 -16.13 14.77
CA PHE A 261 18.51 -16.56 13.38
C PHE A 261 17.44 -15.71 12.68
N PHE A 262 16.29 -15.51 13.31
CA PHE A 262 15.24 -14.68 12.72
C PHE A 262 15.61 -13.19 12.70
N ASP A 263 16.35 -12.70 13.70
CA ASP A 263 16.90 -11.35 13.69
C ASP A 263 17.86 -11.16 12.50
N GLY A 264 18.74 -12.13 12.24
CA GLY A 264 19.59 -12.15 11.07
C GLY A 264 18.83 -12.11 9.75
N ILE A 265 17.72 -12.86 9.62
CA ILE A 265 16.83 -12.82 8.45
C ILE A 265 16.20 -11.43 8.33
N SER A 266 15.63 -10.90 9.40
CA SER A 266 14.99 -9.57 9.41
C SER A 266 15.95 -8.49 8.95
N ASN A 267 17.16 -8.43 9.54
CA ASN A 267 18.21 -7.47 9.18
C ASN A 267 18.65 -7.61 7.72
N THR A 268 18.74 -8.86 7.20
CA THR A 268 19.05 -9.12 5.79
C THR A 268 17.95 -8.58 4.87
N MET A 269 16.69 -8.81 5.21
CA MET A 269 15.55 -8.30 4.42
C MET A 269 15.49 -6.77 4.44
N ILE A 270 15.75 -6.14 5.58
CA ILE A 270 15.84 -4.68 5.70
C ILE A 270 16.93 -4.13 4.77
N MET A 271 18.12 -4.74 4.79
CA MET A 271 19.22 -4.34 3.89
C MET A 271 18.85 -4.52 2.42
N LEU A 272 18.12 -5.58 2.06
CA LEU A 272 17.62 -5.79 0.70
C LEU A 272 16.65 -4.68 0.29
N VAL A 273 15.70 -4.29 1.15
CA VAL A 273 14.79 -3.15 0.88
C VAL A 273 15.58 -1.88 0.63
N GLU A 274 16.56 -1.56 1.47
CA GLU A 274 17.40 -0.36 1.30
C GLU A 274 18.12 -0.35 -0.06
N LYS A 275 18.64 -1.49 -0.50
CA LYS A 275 19.31 -1.62 -1.80
C LYS A 275 18.33 -1.52 -2.97
N ILE A 276 17.16 -2.15 -2.86
CA ILE A 276 16.10 -2.05 -3.87
C ILE A 276 15.59 -0.61 -3.98
N MET A 277 15.47 0.11 -2.88
CA MET A 277 15.03 1.50 -2.88
C MET A 277 15.97 2.46 -3.62
N ILE A 278 17.24 2.09 -3.87
CA ILE A 278 18.15 2.90 -4.69
C ILE A 278 17.63 3.03 -6.14
N VAL A 279 16.96 1.98 -6.66
CA VAL A 279 16.41 1.99 -8.02
C VAL A 279 14.97 2.53 -8.08
N ALA A 280 14.39 2.91 -6.93
CA ALA A 280 13.03 3.46 -6.85
C ALA A 280 12.77 4.66 -7.80
N PRO A 281 13.69 5.62 -8.01
CA PRO A 281 13.45 6.70 -8.97
C PRO A 281 13.20 6.18 -10.40
N ILE A 282 13.92 5.17 -10.84
CA ILE A 282 13.72 4.55 -12.16
C ILE A 282 12.36 3.85 -12.22
N ALA A 283 12.01 3.11 -11.17
CA ALA A 283 10.74 2.41 -11.08
C ALA A 283 9.55 3.40 -11.08
N VAL A 284 9.63 4.47 -10.31
CA VAL A 284 8.60 5.52 -10.28
C VAL A 284 8.46 6.19 -11.64
N PHE A 285 9.56 6.56 -12.29
CA PHE A 285 9.53 7.10 -13.65
C PHE A 285 8.80 6.16 -14.62
N THR A 286 9.18 4.88 -14.65
CA THR A 286 8.62 3.92 -15.60
C THR A 286 7.15 3.59 -15.33
N LEU A 287 6.76 3.44 -14.06
CA LEU A 287 5.37 3.16 -13.67
C LEU A 287 4.46 4.37 -13.94
N ILE A 288 4.87 5.57 -13.56
CA ILE A 288 4.09 6.78 -13.83
C ILE A 288 4.01 7.06 -15.33
N SER A 289 5.11 6.88 -16.08
CA SER A 289 5.09 6.99 -17.53
C SER A 289 4.08 6.03 -18.16
N ALA A 290 4.09 4.77 -17.74
CA ALA A 290 3.16 3.77 -18.26
C ALA A 290 1.71 4.08 -17.86
N THR A 291 1.48 4.47 -16.61
CA THR A 291 0.15 4.81 -16.10
C THR A 291 -0.44 6.02 -16.83
N VAL A 292 0.33 7.10 -16.96
CA VAL A 292 -0.13 8.30 -17.66
C VAL A 292 -0.28 8.06 -19.17
N ALA A 293 0.61 7.26 -19.77
CA ALA A 293 0.49 6.88 -21.17
C ALA A 293 -0.76 6.03 -21.44
N GLU A 294 -1.13 5.15 -20.52
CA GLU A 294 -2.28 4.25 -20.67
C GLU A 294 -3.62 4.92 -20.31
N PHE A 295 -3.66 5.71 -19.25
CA PHE A 295 -4.89 6.24 -18.67
C PHE A 295 -5.08 7.76 -18.84
N GLY A 296 -4.07 8.46 -19.36
CA GLY A 296 -4.09 9.92 -19.54
C GLY A 296 -3.65 10.68 -18.28
N PHE A 297 -3.44 12.00 -18.47
CA PHE A 297 -2.96 12.89 -17.42
C PHE A 297 -3.97 13.05 -16.27
N ASN A 298 -5.26 12.86 -16.52
CA ASN A 298 -6.33 13.02 -15.53
C ASN A 298 -6.18 12.08 -14.31
N ILE A 299 -5.49 10.95 -14.45
CA ILE A 299 -5.20 10.05 -13.32
C ILE A 299 -4.42 10.74 -12.20
N LEU A 300 -3.57 11.73 -12.55
CA LEU A 300 -2.78 12.47 -11.57
C LEU A 300 -3.66 13.33 -10.64
N GLN A 301 -4.81 13.82 -11.13
CA GLN A 301 -5.77 14.54 -10.31
C GLN A 301 -6.38 13.61 -9.24
N THR A 302 -6.70 12.39 -9.63
CA THR A 302 -7.21 11.35 -8.70
C THR A 302 -6.15 10.99 -7.66
N LEU A 303 -4.88 10.85 -8.07
CA LEU A 303 -3.76 10.59 -7.16
C LEU A 303 -3.48 11.77 -6.22
N LEU A 304 -3.66 13.00 -6.69
CA LEU A 304 -3.54 14.18 -5.84
C LEU A 304 -4.63 14.18 -4.74
N LEU A 305 -5.88 13.91 -5.11
CA LEU A 305 -6.99 13.83 -4.15
C LEU A 305 -6.79 12.70 -3.14
N TYR A 306 -6.31 11.54 -3.60
CA TYR A 306 -5.89 10.45 -2.72
C TYR A 306 -4.81 10.90 -1.73
N SER A 307 -3.76 11.55 -2.23
CA SER A 307 -2.65 12.04 -1.38
C SER A 307 -3.14 13.06 -0.36
N LEU A 308 -4.01 13.98 -0.76
CA LEU A 308 -4.63 14.96 0.15
C LEU A 308 -5.51 14.28 1.20
N THR A 309 -6.23 13.20 0.85
CA THR A 309 -7.03 12.42 1.80
C THR A 309 -6.14 11.77 2.87
N VAL A 310 -5.02 11.18 2.47
CA VAL A 310 -4.03 10.62 3.41
C VAL A 310 -3.47 11.71 4.31
N ILE A 311 -3.01 12.82 3.74
CA ILE A 311 -2.42 13.95 4.51
C ILE A 311 -3.45 14.52 5.48
N LEU A 312 -4.71 14.66 5.09
CA LEU A 312 -5.78 15.11 5.97
C LEU A 312 -5.96 14.13 7.16
N GLY A 313 -6.02 12.83 6.88
CA GLY A 313 -6.12 11.81 7.94
C GLY A 313 -4.94 11.89 8.91
N LEU A 314 -3.69 11.97 8.40
CA LEU A 314 -2.48 12.12 9.21
C LEU A 314 -2.48 13.43 10.01
N THR A 315 -3.07 14.48 9.47
CA THR A 315 -3.21 15.79 10.16
C THR A 315 -4.19 15.67 11.31
N ILE A 316 -5.35 15.03 11.10
CA ILE A 316 -6.35 14.77 12.15
C ILE A 316 -5.73 13.89 13.24
N LEU A 317 -5.05 12.81 12.87
CA LEU A 317 -4.33 11.93 13.79
C LEU A 317 -3.36 12.73 14.67
N THR A 318 -2.50 13.52 14.05
CA THR A 318 -1.42 14.22 14.75
C THR A 318 -1.92 15.40 15.59
N PHE A 319 -2.87 16.20 15.07
CA PHE A 319 -3.25 17.47 15.69
C PHE A 319 -4.62 17.43 16.40
N VAL A 320 -5.38 16.34 16.29
CA VAL A 320 -6.63 16.16 17.04
C VAL A 320 -6.50 14.98 18.00
N GLU A 321 -6.22 13.78 17.51
CA GLU A 321 -6.19 12.59 18.36
C GLU A 321 -5.08 12.66 19.41
N TYR A 322 -3.82 12.89 19.01
CA TYR A 322 -2.70 12.90 19.96
C TYR A 322 -2.84 13.99 21.03
N PRO A 323 -3.25 15.24 20.73
CA PRO A 323 -3.59 16.23 21.74
C PRO A 323 -4.70 15.81 22.69
N VAL A 324 -5.74 15.14 22.18
CA VAL A 324 -6.84 14.63 23.01
C VAL A 324 -6.33 13.57 23.98
N LEU A 325 -5.58 12.58 23.48
CA LEU A 325 -4.99 11.52 24.31
C LEU A 325 -3.99 12.09 25.33
N LEU A 326 -3.14 13.04 24.93
CA LEU A 326 -2.22 13.70 25.84
C LEU A 326 -2.92 14.39 27.00
N LYS A 327 -3.99 15.15 26.71
CA LYS A 327 -4.81 15.82 27.73
C LYS A 327 -5.59 14.86 28.63
N LEU A 328 -6.07 13.75 28.04
CA LEU A 328 -6.87 12.76 28.77
C LEU A 328 -6.02 11.98 29.78
N PHE A 329 -4.82 11.60 29.40
CA PHE A 329 -3.98 10.72 30.20
C PHE A 329 -2.85 11.43 30.95
N THR A 330 -2.60 12.72 30.67
CA THR A 330 -1.49 13.47 31.28
C THR A 330 -1.88 14.91 31.57
N LYS A 331 -1.02 15.59 32.37
CA LYS A 331 -1.11 17.05 32.62
C LYS A 331 -0.16 17.86 31.74
N VAL A 332 0.45 17.25 30.74
CA VAL A 332 1.44 17.89 29.87
C VAL A 332 0.76 18.90 28.95
N ASN A 333 1.40 20.06 28.79
CA ASN A 333 0.91 21.09 27.87
C ASN A 333 1.15 20.64 26.42
N VAL A 334 0.07 20.59 25.63
CA VAL A 334 0.10 20.14 24.23
C VAL A 334 1.03 20.96 23.36
N PHE A 335 0.99 22.28 23.50
CA PHE A 335 1.84 23.16 22.69
C PHE A 335 3.34 22.92 22.97
N ASN A 336 3.70 22.80 24.24
CA ASN A 336 5.06 22.51 24.65
C ASN A 336 5.51 21.12 24.17
N PHE A 337 4.62 20.11 24.24
CA PHE A 337 4.90 18.78 23.72
C PHE A 337 5.31 18.84 22.23
N PHE A 338 4.52 19.47 21.38
CA PHE A 338 4.83 19.59 19.95
C PHE A 338 6.03 20.52 19.69
N LYS A 339 6.25 21.55 20.51
CA LYS A 339 7.43 22.43 20.36
C LYS A 339 8.74 21.67 20.48
N VAL A 340 8.85 20.78 21.48
CA VAL A 340 10.08 20.00 21.70
C VAL A 340 10.24 18.85 20.71
N GLN A 341 9.17 18.41 20.04
CA GLN A 341 9.20 17.37 19.01
C GLN A 341 9.76 17.82 17.65
N ARG A 342 10.01 19.11 17.42
CA ARG A 342 10.50 19.62 16.13
C ARG A 342 11.72 18.89 15.56
N PRO A 343 12.79 18.57 16.35
CA PRO A 343 13.91 17.80 15.84
C PRO A 343 13.52 16.39 15.44
N VAL A 344 12.64 15.72 16.20
CA VAL A 344 12.12 14.39 15.91
C VAL A 344 11.34 14.40 14.60
N ILE A 345 10.42 15.37 14.42
CA ILE A 345 9.65 15.56 13.20
C ILE A 345 10.56 15.76 11.99
N ALA A 346 11.58 16.61 12.11
CA ALA A 346 12.52 16.89 11.03
C ALA A 346 13.30 15.64 10.59
N VAL A 347 13.79 14.84 11.55
CA VAL A 347 14.52 13.59 11.26
C VAL A 347 13.58 12.54 10.68
N ALA A 348 12.40 12.33 11.29
CA ALA A 348 11.40 11.37 10.80
C ALA A 348 10.98 11.66 9.36
N PHE A 349 10.62 12.91 9.08
CA PHE A 349 10.24 13.35 7.74
C PHE A 349 11.37 13.17 6.72
N SER A 350 12.61 13.51 7.09
CA SER A 350 13.73 13.43 6.14
C SER A 350 14.22 12.00 5.87
N THR A 351 14.12 11.11 6.86
CA THR A 351 14.62 9.72 6.76
C THR A 351 13.54 8.74 6.31
N SER A 352 12.27 9.01 6.61
CA SER A 352 11.15 8.07 6.51
C SER A 352 11.42 6.77 7.28
N SER A 353 12.13 6.86 8.41
CA SER A 353 12.52 5.70 9.22
C SER A 353 12.37 5.99 10.70
N SER A 354 11.47 5.26 11.36
CA SER A 354 11.31 5.35 12.82
C SER A 354 12.58 4.87 13.54
N ALA A 355 13.26 3.84 13.02
CA ALA A 355 14.51 3.35 13.57
C ALA A 355 15.64 4.40 13.51
N ALA A 356 15.79 5.08 12.37
CA ALA A 356 16.80 6.15 12.26
C ALA A 356 16.49 7.36 13.15
N THR A 357 15.20 7.54 13.51
CA THR A 357 14.76 8.66 14.38
C THR A 357 14.88 8.32 15.86
N LEU A 358 14.90 7.03 16.21
CA LEU A 358 14.89 6.55 17.60
C LEU A 358 15.88 7.25 18.53
N PRO A 359 17.18 7.45 18.20
CA PRO A 359 18.12 8.11 19.10
C PRO A 359 17.71 9.55 19.44
N VAL A 360 17.16 10.30 18.47
CA VAL A 360 16.68 11.67 18.68
C VAL A 360 15.41 11.66 19.53
N THR A 361 14.51 10.72 19.28
CA THR A 361 13.27 10.54 20.06
C THR A 361 13.60 10.22 21.53
N MET A 362 14.57 9.33 21.78
CA MET A 362 15.03 9.02 23.14
C MET A 362 15.58 10.25 23.84
N ASP A 363 16.46 10.99 23.18
CA ASP A 363 17.06 12.21 23.75
C ASP A 363 16.01 13.26 24.15
N ILE A 364 15.01 13.49 23.26
CA ILE A 364 13.92 14.42 23.53
C ILE A 364 13.00 13.91 24.66
N CYS A 365 12.65 12.63 24.69
CA CYS A 365 11.81 12.06 25.74
C CYS A 365 12.48 12.17 27.11
N GLU A 366 13.75 11.84 27.21
CA GLU A 366 14.49 11.88 28.49
C GLU A 366 14.83 13.29 28.92
N LYS A 367 15.42 14.10 28.04
CA LYS A 367 15.96 15.41 28.43
C LYS A 367 14.93 16.54 28.44
N LYS A 368 13.92 16.49 27.57
CA LYS A 368 12.95 17.57 27.41
C LYS A 368 11.57 17.23 27.97
N LEU A 369 11.07 16.00 27.72
CA LEU A 369 9.74 15.58 28.16
C LEU A 369 9.70 15.03 29.60
N GLY A 370 10.88 14.81 30.24
CA GLY A 370 10.98 14.35 31.62
C GLY A 370 10.62 12.86 31.80
N VAL A 371 10.71 12.07 30.75
CA VAL A 371 10.45 10.61 30.82
C VAL A 371 11.68 9.92 31.41
N PRO A 372 11.54 9.07 32.44
CA PRO A 372 12.68 8.32 32.98
C PRO A 372 13.29 7.37 31.96
N ASN A 373 14.64 7.26 31.95
CA ASN A 373 15.37 6.40 31.02
C ASN A 373 14.83 4.95 30.99
N LYS A 374 14.49 4.37 32.17
CA LYS A 374 13.96 3.01 32.27
C LYS A 374 12.63 2.80 31.52
N ILE A 375 11.82 3.86 31.34
CA ILE A 375 10.58 3.82 30.55
C ILE A 375 10.90 4.09 29.08
N ALA A 376 11.69 5.14 28.79
CA ALA A 376 12.06 5.51 27.42
C ALA A 376 12.80 4.38 26.69
N SER A 377 13.79 3.75 27.36
CA SER A 377 14.59 2.65 26.81
C SER A 377 13.79 1.36 26.56
N PHE A 378 12.58 1.24 27.11
CA PHE A 378 11.68 0.14 26.85
C PHE A 378 10.59 0.50 25.83
N VAL A 379 9.86 1.61 26.06
CA VAL A 379 8.69 1.98 25.25
C VAL A 379 9.10 2.37 23.84
N LEU A 380 10.15 3.17 23.66
CA LEU A 380 10.54 3.69 22.34
C LEU A 380 11.04 2.61 21.37
N PRO A 381 11.96 1.69 21.74
CA PRO A 381 12.36 0.62 20.83
C PRO A 381 11.19 -0.31 20.49
N LEU A 382 10.29 -0.59 21.44
CA LEU A 382 9.08 -1.37 21.19
C LEU A 382 8.15 -0.64 20.22
N GLY A 383 7.91 0.66 20.45
CA GLY A 383 7.07 1.50 19.58
C GLY A 383 7.58 1.58 18.17
N THR A 384 8.89 1.74 18.01
CA THR A 384 9.52 1.78 16.68
C THR A 384 9.15 0.60 15.79
N THR A 385 8.85 -0.57 16.37
CA THR A 385 8.50 -1.80 15.63
C THR A 385 7.02 -2.16 15.67
N VAL A 386 6.30 -1.76 16.73
CA VAL A 386 4.91 -2.18 16.97
C VAL A 386 3.91 -1.05 16.68
N ASN A 387 4.32 0.20 16.89
CA ASN A 387 3.45 1.35 16.81
C ASN A 387 3.60 2.11 15.48
N MET A 388 2.75 1.80 14.52
CA MET A 388 2.80 2.35 13.16
C MET A 388 1.46 3.00 12.77
N ASP A 389 0.95 3.92 13.62
CA ASP A 389 -0.36 4.57 13.46
C ASP A 389 -0.54 5.25 12.10
N GLY A 390 0.46 6.03 11.66
CA GLY A 390 0.41 6.70 10.36
C GLY A 390 0.43 5.71 9.20
N THR A 391 1.15 4.59 9.34
CA THR A 391 1.17 3.51 8.35
C THR A 391 -0.16 2.78 8.31
N ALA A 392 -0.76 2.49 9.45
CA ALA A 392 -2.06 1.83 9.56
C ALA A 392 -3.18 2.68 8.95
N LEU A 393 -3.20 3.98 9.24
CA LEU A 393 -4.11 4.96 8.61
C LEU A 393 -3.94 4.97 7.09
N TYR A 394 -2.69 5.07 6.62
CA TYR A 394 -2.37 5.05 5.20
C TYR A 394 -2.89 3.78 4.51
N GLN A 395 -2.69 2.62 5.11
CA GLN A 395 -3.16 1.33 4.56
C GLN A 395 -4.68 1.30 4.42
N ALA A 396 -5.41 1.84 5.39
CA ALA A 396 -6.86 1.95 5.33
C ALA A 396 -7.31 2.86 4.17
N VAL A 397 -6.73 4.06 4.05
CA VAL A 397 -7.07 5.01 2.97
C VAL A 397 -6.70 4.44 1.60
N ALA A 398 -5.50 3.83 1.48
CA ALA A 398 -5.02 3.26 0.22
C ALA A 398 -5.88 2.07 -0.24
N THR A 399 -6.26 1.19 0.68
CA THR A 399 -7.16 0.05 0.38
C THR A 399 -8.52 0.54 -0.10
N MET A 400 -9.14 1.50 0.60
CA MET A 400 -10.40 2.10 0.18
C MET A 400 -10.30 2.82 -1.17
N PHE A 401 -9.21 3.55 -1.38
CA PHE A 401 -8.94 4.22 -2.66
C PHE A 401 -8.86 3.23 -3.82
N ILE A 402 -8.03 2.19 -3.69
CA ILE A 402 -7.86 1.17 -4.72
C ILE A 402 -9.20 0.44 -4.96
N ALA A 403 -9.92 0.07 -3.89
CA ALA A 403 -11.25 -0.53 -4.01
C ALA A 403 -12.21 0.35 -4.82
N GLN A 404 -12.30 1.65 -4.50
CA GLN A 404 -13.15 2.60 -5.22
C GLN A 404 -12.77 2.74 -6.70
N VAL A 405 -11.46 2.77 -7.00
CA VAL A 405 -10.94 2.84 -8.38
C VAL A 405 -11.38 1.61 -9.18
N TYR A 406 -11.30 0.43 -8.59
CA TYR A 406 -11.73 -0.84 -9.22
C TYR A 406 -13.24 -1.09 -9.10
N GLY A 407 -14.02 -0.15 -8.58
CA GLY A 407 -15.48 -0.25 -8.48
C GLY A 407 -15.98 -1.22 -7.41
N PHE A 408 -15.13 -1.57 -6.43
CA PHE A 408 -15.55 -2.35 -5.27
C PHE A 408 -16.21 -1.42 -4.23
N ASP A 409 -17.45 -1.69 -3.87
CA ASP A 409 -18.10 -1.07 -2.72
C ASP A 409 -17.93 -1.97 -1.50
N LEU A 410 -16.91 -1.68 -0.69
CA LEU A 410 -16.60 -2.46 0.50
C LEU A 410 -17.66 -2.23 1.59
N ASN A 411 -18.33 -3.30 1.97
CA ASN A 411 -19.32 -3.29 3.05
C ASN A 411 -18.67 -3.15 4.43
N LEU A 412 -19.49 -2.98 5.48
CA LEU A 412 -19.00 -2.80 6.84
C LEU A 412 -18.11 -3.96 7.32
N THR A 413 -18.45 -5.21 6.98
CA THR A 413 -17.65 -6.39 7.36
C THR A 413 -16.27 -6.34 6.73
N GLN A 414 -16.17 -5.97 5.45
CA GLN A 414 -14.89 -5.83 4.77
C GLN A 414 -14.09 -4.66 5.34
N GLN A 415 -14.74 -3.54 5.70
CA GLN A 415 -14.05 -2.42 6.37
C GLN A 415 -13.56 -2.82 7.78
N LEU A 416 -14.30 -3.61 8.52
CA LEU A 416 -13.82 -4.21 9.79
C LEU A 416 -12.64 -5.16 9.55
N THR A 417 -12.65 -5.93 8.45
CA THR A 417 -11.50 -6.75 8.05
C THR A 417 -10.27 -5.88 7.80
N ILE A 418 -10.43 -4.72 7.13
CA ILE A 418 -9.33 -3.75 6.98
C ILE A 418 -8.81 -3.30 8.34
N VAL A 419 -9.69 -2.99 9.31
CA VAL A 419 -9.26 -2.59 10.65
C VAL A 419 -8.36 -3.64 11.28
N PHE A 420 -8.79 -4.89 11.28
CA PHE A 420 -8.01 -5.99 11.89
C PHE A 420 -6.71 -6.24 11.14
N THR A 421 -6.74 -6.33 9.81
CA THR A 421 -5.57 -6.67 9.01
C THR A 421 -4.56 -5.53 8.97
N ALA A 422 -4.99 -4.28 8.92
CA ALA A 422 -4.09 -3.13 8.98
C ALA A 422 -3.44 -2.99 10.36
N ALA A 423 -4.19 -3.24 11.45
CA ALA A 423 -3.62 -3.24 12.80
C ALA A 423 -2.55 -4.33 12.95
N LEU A 424 -2.82 -5.55 12.47
CA LEU A 424 -1.84 -6.65 12.50
C LEU A 424 -0.64 -6.37 11.58
N ALA A 425 -0.88 -5.82 10.39
CA ALA A 425 0.16 -5.44 9.46
C ALA A 425 1.06 -4.34 10.05
N ALA A 426 0.47 -3.37 10.75
CA ALA A 426 1.20 -2.30 11.41
C ALA A 426 2.19 -2.84 12.46
N VAL A 427 1.75 -3.79 13.30
CA VAL A 427 2.61 -4.46 14.31
C VAL A 427 3.80 -5.20 13.67
N GLY A 428 3.63 -5.73 12.46
CA GLY A 428 4.71 -6.44 11.73
C GLY A 428 5.55 -5.56 10.81
N THR A 429 5.30 -4.27 10.80
CA THR A 429 5.97 -3.35 9.87
C THR A 429 7.38 -3.02 10.37
N ALA A 430 8.41 -3.36 9.59
CA ALA A 430 9.77 -2.94 9.90
C ALA A 430 9.91 -1.41 9.81
N PRO A 431 10.71 -0.78 10.68
CA PRO A 431 10.79 0.69 10.80
C PRO A 431 11.69 1.36 9.75
N VAL A 432 11.58 0.93 8.49
CA VAL A 432 12.40 1.38 7.35
C VAL A 432 11.56 1.89 6.19
N PRO A 433 12.11 2.73 5.32
CA PRO A 433 11.37 3.33 4.21
C PRO A 433 10.76 2.30 3.25
N GLY A 434 9.52 2.58 2.79
CA GLY A 434 8.84 1.80 1.76
C GLY A 434 8.10 0.54 2.24
N ILE A 435 8.30 0.10 3.48
CA ILE A 435 7.66 -1.11 4.01
C ILE A 435 6.13 -0.99 4.09
N GLY A 436 5.61 0.19 4.37
CA GLY A 436 4.16 0.39 4.44
C GLY A 436 3.43 0.00 3.15
N LEU A 437 4.07 0.19 2.00
CA LEU A 437 3.53 -0.22 0.70
C LEU A 437 3.55 -1.74 0.54
N ILE A 438 4.59 -2.41 1.04
CA ILE A 438 4.66 -3.88 1.04
C ILE A 438 3.56 -4.46 1.94
N MET A 439 3.39 -3.90 3.13
CA MET A 439 2.38 -4.35 4.08
C MET A 439 0.94 -4.06 3.60
N LEU A 440 0.73 -3.08 2.71
CA LEU A 440 -0.56 -2.80 2.08
C LEU A 440 -1.07 -4.01 1.27
N ILE A 441 -0.18 -4.82 0.68
CA ILE A 441 -0.56 -6.05 -0.04
C ILE A 441 -1.40 -6.97 0.84
N ILE A 442 -1.03 -7.06 2.12
CA ILE A 442 -1.74 -7.89 3.11
C ILE A 442 -3.18 -7.43 3.25
N VAL A 443 -3.36 -6.11 3.40
CA VAL A 443 -4.68 -5.51 3.62
C VAL A 443 -5.55 -5.64 2.37
N LEU A 444 -4.99 -5.40 1.18
CA LEU A 444 -5.70 -5.57 -0.09
C LEU A 444 -6.19 -7.01 -0.29
N LYS A 445 -5.31 -7.98 -0.08
CA LYS A 445 -5.65 -9.41 -0.22
C LYS A 445 -6.74 -9.84 0.76
N SER A 446 -6.73 -9.32 1.99
CA SER A 446 -7.71 -9.68 3.01
C SER A 446 -9.16 -9.33 2.65
N VAL A 447 -9.34 -8.32 1.79
CA VAL A 447 -10.67 -7.86 1.32
C VAL A 447 -10.91 -8.14 -0.16
N GLY A 448 -10.02 -8.92 -0.81
CA GLY A 448 -10.16 -9.33 -2.21
C GLY A 448 -9.91 -8.22 -3.22
N VAL A 449 -9.30 -7.11 -2.83
CA VAL A 449 -8.95 -6.02 -3.74
C VAL A 449 -7.65 -6.36 -4.47
N PRO A 450 -7.58 -6.13 -5.80
CA PRO A 450 -6.39 -6.44 -6.61
C PRO A 450 -5.14 -5.71 -6.12
N GLU A 451 -4.05 -6.45 -5.88
CA GLU A 451 -2.77 -5.89 -5.45
C GLU A 451 -2.06 -5.08 -6.55
N GLU A 452 -2.42 -5.32 -7.79
CA GLU A 452 -1.96 -4.58 -8.98
C GLU A 452 -2.27 -3.08 -8.87
N GLY A 453 -3.31 -2.71 -8.11
CA GLY A 453 -3.67 -1.32 -7.80
C GLY A 453 -2.57 -0.53 -7.09
N ILE A 454 -1.60 -1.21 -6.47
CA ILE A 454 -0.42 -0.57 -5.87
C ILE A 454 0.38 0.20 -6.93
N ALA A 455 0.40 -0.27 -8.18
CA ALA A 455 1.07 0.41 -9.27
C ALA A 455 0.57 1.85 -9.49
N LEU A 456 -0.69 2.13 -9.14
CA LEU A 456 -1.26 3.48 -9.25
C LEU A 456 -0.65 4.44 -8.23
N ILE A 457 -0.48 3.99 -6.97
CA ILE A 457 -0.12 4.87 -5.85
C ILE A 457 1.38 4.95 -5.59
N ILE A 458 2.17 4.02 -6.13
CA ILE A 458 3.61 3.91 -5.85
C ILE A 458 4.38 5.20 -6.20
N GLY A 459 3.93 5.93 -7.21
CA GLY A 459 4.56 7.18 -7.63
C GLY A 459 4.50 8.28 -6.56
N VAL A 460 3.43 8.33 -5.78
CA VAL A 460 3.22 9.32 -4.71
C VAL A 460 3.60 8.77 -3.33
N ASP A 461 3.77 7.43 -3.21
CA ASP A 461 3.99 6.76 -1.92
C ASP A 461 5.20 7.32 -1.17
N ARG A 462 6.29 7.66 -1.84
CA ARG A 462 7.49 8.16 -1.17
C ARG A 462 7.24 9.44 -0.37
N ILE A 463 6.44 10.35 -0.91
CA ILE A 463 6.07 11.60 -0.21
C ILE A 463 5.17 11.25 0.98
N LEU A 464 4.21 10.36 0.77
CA LEU A 464 3.31 9.90 1.82
C LEU A 464 4.05 9.13 2.92
N ASP A 465 5.11 8.40 2.58
CA ASP A 465 5.99 7.70 3.52
C ASP A 465 6.71 8.67 4.46
N MET A 466 7.22 9.79 3.92
CA MET A 466 7.79 10.88 4.74
C MET A 466 6.74 11.45 5.69
N CYS A 467 5.52 11.69 5.20
CA CYS A 467 4.42 12.25 5.99
C CYS A 467 3.95 11.28 7.08
N ARG A 468 3.77 9.98 6.78
CA ARG A 468 3.23 8.99 7.75
C ARG A 468 4.23 8.57 8.81
N THR A 469 5.54 8.71 8.55
CA THR A 469 6.58 8.42 9.56
C THR A 469 6.55 9.42 10.71
N VAL A 470 6.15 10.66 10.45
CA VAL A 470 6.05 11.70 11.50
C VAL A 470 5.07 11.30 12.62
N PRO A 471 3.79 10.98 12.36
CA PRO A 471 2.90 10.54 13.43
C PRO A 471 3.36 9.24 14.10
N ASN A 472 3.99 8.29 13.39
CA ASN A 472 4.52 7.07 14.03
C ASN A 472 5.44 7.43 15.21
N VAL A 473 6.46 8.26 14.97
CA VAL A 473 7.42 8.63 16.02
C VAL A 473 6.88 9.58 17.08
N ILE A 474 5.90 10.43 16.72
CA ILE A 474 5.20 11.28 17.71
C ILE A 474 4.36 10.41 18.64
N ALA A 475 3.68 9.37 18.12
CA ALA A 475 2.92 8.42 18.92
C ALA A 475 3.82 7.65 19.91
N ASP A 476 5.04 7.29 19.51
CA ASP A 476 6.02 6.68 20.42
C ASP A 476 6.37 7.61 21.59
N SER A 477 6.62 8.88 21.30
CA SER A 477 6.88 9.90 22.34
C SER A 477 5.65 10.13 23.22
N LEU A 478 4.45 10.16 22.63
CA LEU A 478 3.18 10.28 23.34
C LEU A 478 2.99 9.10 24.30
N ALA A 479 3.20 7.87 23.82
CA ALA A 479 3.12 6.66 24.64
C ALA A 479 4.09 6.72 25.82
N CYS A 480 5.34 7.12 25.61
CA CYS A 480 6.31 7.30 26.70
C CYS A 480 5.80 8.25 27.79
N VAL A 481 5.27 9.39 27.40
CA VAL A 481 4.75 10.40 28.33
C VAL A 481 3.51 9.87 29.06
N VAL A 482 2.58 9.21 28.35
CA VAL A 482 1.38 8.60 28.93
C VAL A 482 1.73 7.49 29.91
N ILE A 483 2.64 6.60 29.55
CA ILE A 483 3.06 5.50 30.43
C ILE A 483 3.79 6.03 31.66
N ALA A 484 4.75 6.96 31.49
CA ALA A 484 5.45 7.58 32.63
C ALA A 484 4.47 8.32 33.57
N SER A 485 3.50 9.02 33.02
CA SER A 485 2.43 9.67 33.80
C SER A 485 1.59 8.65 34.56
N SER A 486 1.21 7.52 33.92
CA SER A 486 0.39 6.47 34.55
C SER A 486 1.09 5.71 35.68
N GLU A 487 2.44 5.70 35.69
CA GLU A 487 3.25 5.12 36.76
C GLU A 487 3.63 6.17 37.83
N GLY A 488 3.26 7.44 37.64
CA GLY A 488 3.59 8.52 38.57
C GLY A 488 5.08 8.94 38.53
N GLU A 489 5.78 8.61 37.46
CA GLU A 489 7.21 8.82 37.30
C GLU A 489 7.57 9.91 36.28
N LEU A 490 6.58 10.57 35.67
CA LEU A 490 6.84 11.66 34.74
C LEU A 490 7.39 12.89 35.46
N GLY A 491 8.61 13.24 35.12
CA GLY A 491 9.28 14.46 35.65
C GLY A 491 8.73 15.74 34.96
N PRO A 492 9.13 16.92 35.44
CA PRO A 492 8.76 18.17 34.83
C PRO A 492 9.39 18.31 33.43
N MET A 493 8.61 18.84 32.47
CA MET A 493 9.20 19.24 31.20
C MET A 493 10.23 20.33 31.38
N ARG A 494 11.39 20.17 30.74
CA ARG A 494 12.46 21.17 30.76
C ARG A 494 12.26 22.12 29.59
N SER A 495 11.98 23.39 29.87
CA SER A 495 11.98 24.45 28.85
C SER A 495 13.37 24.58 28.24
N GLU A 496 13.46 24.88 26.97
CA GLU A 496 14.67 25.39 26.35
C GLU A 496 14.97 26.76 26.98
N ASP A 497 16.07 26.86 27.70
CA ASP A 497 16.79 28.11 27.82
C ASP A 497 17.70 28.29 26.62
#